data_f697a11874a1b1c25fb2d37806128c16
#
_entry.id   f697a11874a1b1c25fb2d37806128c16
#
_cell.length_a   1.000
_cell.length_b   1.000
_cell.length_c   1.000
_cell.angle_alpha   90.00
_cell.angle_beta   90.00
_cell.angle_gamma   90.00
#
_symmetry.space_group_name_H-M   'P 1'
#
loop_
_entity.id
_entity.type
_entity.pdbx_description
1 polymer ?
#
loop_
_entity_poly.entity_id
_entity_poly.type
_entity_poly.pdbx_seq_one_letter_code
_entity_poly.pdbx_strand_id
1 'polypeptide(L)'
;MGKHKVTLFILLTNLFIAFLGIGLVIPVLPTIMNELGITGAIVGYMVAAFSITQLIVSPLAGRLVDQLGRKIIIVAGLFVFGISEFLFGIGKTIEILFLSRILGGVSAAFIMPGVTAFIADITTTTIRPKAIGYMSAAITTGFIIGPGIGGFLAEINTRLPFYSAGVLGIVAAMSSIMLLKEPERQNQEEINEEVHEESPKTGLSRIFVPKYFIAFVIIFVFSFGLAAFESIFSLFADHKFGFTSKDIALMITGGALIGGISQVLLFDRLTKWIGEIGIVRYSLIFSTILTFLMTVVSGYWLIMATTFVLFIGFDLMRPAVTSYLSKIAGNEQGFVGGMNSTFTSIGNIFGPIIGGALFDINLNYPYYLATVVLAIGFVLTLFWRKPNSYQQ
;
A
#
# COMPACT_ATOMS: atom_id res chain seq x y z
N MET A 1 -25.92 -8.56 17.67
CA MET A 1 -24.51 -8.22 17.93
C MET A 1 -23.50 -9.34 17.63
N GLY A 2 -23.77 -10.63 17.91
CA GLY A 2 -22.80 -11.72 17.67
C GLY A 2 -22.47 -11.98 16.19
N LYS A 3 -23.47 -12.01 15.31
CA LYS A 3 -23.28 -12.34 13.88
C LYS A 3 -22.40 -11.33 13.14
N HIS A 4 -22.57 -10.03 13.36
CA HIS A 4 -21.75 -8.99 12.71
C HIS A 4 -20.28 -9.04 13.15
N LYS A 5 -19.97 -9.45 14.38
CA LYS A 5 -18.58 -9.62 14.84
C LYS A 5 -17.87 -10.75 14.12
N VAL A 6 -18.54 -11.89 13.90
CA VAL A 6 -17.99 -13.03 13.16
C VAL A 6 -17.74 -12.64 11.69
N THR A 7 -18.72 -11.98 11.05
CA THR A 7 -18.57 -11.50 9.67
C THR A 7 -17.41 -10.52 9.55
N LEU A 8 -17.31 -9.56 10.46
CA LEU A 8 -16.19 -8.61 10.48
C LEU A 8 -14.85 -9.35 10.63
N PHE A 9 -14.76 -10.32 11.54
CA PHE A 9 -13.54 -11.11 11.74
C PHE A 9 -13.13 -11.85 10.46
N ILE A 10 -14.08 -12.47 9.73
CA ILE A 10 -13.80 -13.15 8.46
C ILE A 10 -13.27 -12.16 7.42
N LEU A 11 -13.90 -10.99 7.28
CA LEU A 11 -13.45 -9.95 6.35
C LEU A 11 -12.03 -9.47 6.65
N LEU A 12 -11.73 -9.26 7.93
CA LEU A 12 -10.39 -8.86 8.38
C LEU A 12 -9.36 -9.97 8.14
N THR A 13 -9.73 -11.23 8.37
CA THR A 13 -8.87 -12.40 8.08
C THR A 13 -8.60 -12.51 6.57
N ASN A 14 -9.58 -12.27 5.73
CA ASN A 14 -9.39 -12.27 4.26
C ASN A 14 -8.40 -11.21 3.81
N LEU A 15 -8.52 -9.99 4.34
CA LEU A 15 -7.57 -8.92 4.07
C LEU A 15 -6.16 -9.28 4.59
N PHE A 16 -6.08 -9.75 5.82
CA PHE A 16 -4.81 -10.22 6.38
C PHE A 16 -4.14 -11.26 5.48
N ILE A 17 -4.89 -12.28 5.02
CA ILE A 17 -4.36 -13.33 4.13
C ILE A 17 -3.93 -12.75 2.78
N ALA A 18 -4.71 -11.87 2.18
CA ALA A 18 -4.35 -11.25 0.90
C ALA A 18 -3.06 -10.44 1.00
N PHE A 19 -2.92 -9.61 2.03
CA PHE A 19 -1.73 -8.78 2.23
C PHE A 19 -0.52 -9.56 2.78
N LEU A 20 -0.75 -10.59 3.57
CA LEU A 20 0.28 -11.56 3.95
C LEU A 20 0.84 -12.25 2.70
N GLY A 21 -0.03 -12.69 1.79
CA GLY A 21 0.39 -13.32 0.54
C GLY A 21 1.22 -12.38 -0.33
N ILE A 22 0.82 -11.13 -0.48
CA ILE A 22 1.63 -10.11 -1.18
C ILE A 22 3.01 -9.96 -0.50
N GLY A 23 3.04 -9.93 0.82
CA GLY A 23 4.27 -9.81 1.59
C GLY A 23 5.20 -11.01 1.46
N LEU A 24 4.65 -12.24 1.40
CA LEU A 24 5.42 -13.49 1.25
C LEU A 24 6.38 -13.47 0.05
N VAL A 25 5.99 -12.79 -1.01
CA VAL A 25 6.67 -12.78 -2.31
C VAL A 25 7.86 -11.83 -2.35
N ILE A 26 7.80 -10.73 -1.61
CA ILE A 26 8.77 -9.62 -1.71
C ILE A 26 10.23 -10.06 -1.54
N PRO A 27 10.62 -10.82 -0.51
CA PRO A 27 12.03 -11.19 -0.29
C PRO A 27 12.56 -12.23 -1.28
N VAL A 28 11.68 -12.86 -2.06
CA VAL A 28 12.03 -13.95 -2.98
C VAL A 28 12.22 -13.43 -4.42
N LEU A 29 11.73 -12.23 -4.71
CA LEU A 29 11.83 -11.63 -6.05
C LEU A 29 13.24 -11.66 -6.63
N PRO A 30 14.33 -11.29 -5.91
CA PRO A 30 15.68 -11.33 -6.46
C PRO A 30 16.09 -12.72 -6.96
N THR A 31 15.79 -13.74 -6.19
CA THR A 31 16.14 -15.13 -6.57
C THR A 31 15.45 -15.57 -7.86
N ILE A 32 14.14 -15.28 -7.99
CA ILE A 32 13.37 -15.57 -9.20
C ILE A 32 13.91 -14.79 -10.41
N MET A 33 14.33 -13.57 -10.18
CA MET A 33 14.86 -12.71 -11.24
C MET A 33 16.22 -13.18 -11.72
N ASN A 34 17.10 -13.56 -10.78
CA ASN A 34 18.39 -14.15 -11.12
C ASN A 34 18.22 -15.46 -11.90
N GLU A 35 17.26 -16.33 -11.50
CA GLU A 35 16.94 -17.57 -12.22
C GLU A 35 16.51 -17.33 -13.66
N LEU A 36 15.74 -16.28 -13.92
CA LEU A 36 15.13 -15.99 -15.23
C LEU A 36 15.91 -14.95 -16.03
N GLY A 37 16.99 -14.39 -15.50
CA GLY A 37 17.77 -13.31 -16.15
C GLY A 37 16.95 -12.02 -16.35
N ILE A 38 16.06 -11.70 -15.42
CA ILE A 38 15.15 -10.55 -15.50
C ILE A 38 15.87 -9.30 -14.97
N THR A 39 15.74 -8.18 -15.69
CA THR A 39 16.34 -6.90 -15.32
C THR A 39 15.47 -6.12 -14.32
N GLY A 40 16.06 -5.13 -13.66
CA GLY A 40 15.34 -4.22 -12.74
C GLY A 40 14.22 -3.46 -13.45
N ALA A 41 14.41 -3.07 -14.71
CA ALA A 41 13.36 -2.43 -15.51
C ALA A 41 12.13 -3.32 -15.66
N ILE A 42 12.32 -4.62 -15.94
CA ILE A 42 11.22 -5.59 -16.08
C ILE A 42 10.45 -5.71 -14.74
N VAL A 43 11.15 -5.72 -13.61
CA VAL A 43 10.50 -5.71 -12.28
C VAL A 43 9.69 -4.45 -12.10
N GLY A 44 10.26 -3.30 -12.38
CA GLY A 44 9.55 -2.02 -12.32
C GLY A 44 8.28 -2.05 -13.17
N TYR A 45 8.33 -2.59 -14.39
CA TYR A 45 7.16 -2.75 -15.25
C TYR A 45 6.15 -3.75 -14.68
N MET A 46 6.57 -4.83 -14.03
CA MET A 46 5.66 -5.80 -13.39
C MET A 46 4.90 -5.17 -12.21
N VAL A 47 5.58 -4.38 -11.38
CA VAL A 47 4.95 -3.64 -10.27
C VAL A 47 3.99 -2.58 -10.82
N ALA A 48 4.40 -1.87 -11.86
CA ALA A 48 3.54 -0.90 -12.53
C ALA A 48 2.33 -1.55 -13.19
N ALA A 49 2.47 -2.70 -13.83
CA ALA A 49 1.36 -3.44 -14.44
C ALA A 49 0.30 -3.82 -13.40
N PHE A 50 0.70 -4.28 -12.22
CA PHE A 50 -0.21 -4.51 -11.09
C PHE A 50 -0.96 -3.22 -10.70
N SER A 51 -0.24 -2.12 -10.49
CA SER A 51 -0.80 -0.85 -10.03
C SER A 51 -1.72 -0.20 -11.09
N ILE A 52 -1.34 -0.27 -12.37
CA ILE A 52 -2.15 0.23 -13.49
C ILE A 52 -3.44 -0.59 -13.59
N THR A 53 -3.34 -1.91 -13.53
CA THR A 53 -4.52 -2.78 -13.59
C THR A 53 -5.46 -2.51 -12.42
N GLN A 54 -4.93 -2.41 -11.21
CA GLN A 54 -5.72 -2.05 -10.03
C GLN A 54 -6.42 -0.71 -10.22
N LEU A 55 -5.73 0.32 -10.71
CA LEU A 55 -6.29 1.65 -10.92
C LEU A 55 -7.43 1.64 -11.95
N ILE A 56 -7.24 0.95 -13.08
CA ILE A 56 -8.23 0.89 -14.17
C ILE A 56 -9.44 0.05 -13.75
N VAL A 57 -9.23 -1.06 -13.07
CA VAL A 57 -10.30 -2.00 -12.70
C VAL A 57 -11.09 -1.54 -11.47
N SER A 58 -10.49 -0.76 -10.56
CA SER A 58 -11.14 -0.32 -9.31
C SER A 58 -12.50 0.39 -9.51
N PRO A 59 -12.69 1.32 -10.46
CA PRO A 59 -14.00 1.93 -10.70
C PRO A 59 -15.05 0.93 -11.20
N LEU A 60 -14.63 -0.04 -12.03
CA LEU A 60 -15.49 -1.13 -12.50
C LEU A 60 -15.84 -2.06 -11.35
N ALA A 61 -14.87 -2.43 -10.53
CA ALA A 61 -15.06 -3.27 -9.36
C ALA A 61 -16.06 -2.65 -8.37
N GLY A 62 -15.97 -1.35 -8.13
CA GLY A 62 -16.94 -0.63 -7.30
C GLY A 62 -18.38 -0.79 -7.82
N ARG A 63 -18.61 -0.61 -9.14
CA ARG A 63 -19.93 -0.82 -9.75
C ARG A 63 -20.40 -2.29 -9.63
N LEU A 64 -19.49 -3.24 -9.85
CA LEU A 64 -19.80 -4.66 -9.72
C LEU A 64 -20.14 -5.05 -8.28
N VAL A 65 -19.48 -4.47 -7.28
CA VAL A 65 -19.81 -4.62 -5.86
C VAL A 65 -21.26 -4.19 -5.59
N ASP A 66 -21.69 -3.08 -6.21
CA ASP A 66 -23.06 -2.59 -6.05
C ASP A 66 -24.10 -3.40 -6.81
N GLN A 67 -23.76 -3.96 -7.97
CA GLN A 67 -24.67 -4.73 -8.83
C GLN A 67 -24.79 -6.20 -8.40
N LEU A 68 -23.66 -6.88 -8.23
CA LEU A 68 -23.58 -8.33 -8.01
C LEU A 68 -23.55 -8.71 -6.52
N GLY A 69 -23.26 -7.76 -5.66
CA GLY A 69 -23.14 -7.97 -4.21
C GLY A 69 -21.68 -8.04 -3.73
N ARG A 70 -21.53 -7.75 -2.45
CA ARG A 70 -20.22 -7.61 -1.79
C ARG A 70 -19.49 -8.95 -1.67
N LYS A 71 -20.22 -9.99 -1.24
CA LYS A 71 -19.66 -11.35 -1.07
C LYS A 71 -19.09 -11.90 -2.37
N ILE A 72 -19.85 -11.80 -3.46
CA ILE A 72 -19.46 -12.39 -4.76
C ILE A 72 -18.15 -11.78 -5.25
N ILE A 73 -18.03 -10.46 -5.15
CA ILE A 73 -16.83 -9.74 -5.63
C ILE A 73 -15.62 -10.03 -4.74
N ILE A 74 -15.79 -10.10 -3.41
CA ILE A 74 -14.71 -10.48 -2.49
C ILE A 74 -14.22 -11.90 -2.81
N VAL A 75 -15.14 -12.85 -2.97
CA VAL A 75 -14.82 -14.25 -3.28
C VAL A 75 -14.09 -14.34 -4.62
N ALA A 76 -14.60 -13.68 -5.66
CA ALA A 76 -13.95 -13.64 -6.97
C ALA A 76 -12.54 -13.05 -6.88
N GLY A 77 -12.38 -11.94 -6.15
CA GLY A 77 -11.06 -11.33 -5.89
C GLY A 77 -10.09 -12.28 -5.23
N LEU A 78 -10.51 -13.01 -4.20
CA LEU A 78 -9.66 -13.99 -3.48
C LEU A 78 -9.28 -15.19 -4.36
N PHE A 79 -10.19 -15.69 -5.22
CA PHE A 79 -9.86 -16.72 -6.20
C PHE A 79 -8.86 -16.23 -7.23
N VAL A 80 -9.08 -15.03 -7.78
CA VAL A 80 -8.15 -14.42 -8.73
C VAL A 80 -6.78 -14.20 -8.08
N PHE A 81 -6.73 -13.80 -6.79
CA PHE A 81 -5.50 -13.72 -6.01
C PHE A 81 -4.77 -15.06 -5.96
N GLY A 82 -5.47 -16.13 -5.56
CA GLY A 82 -4.88 -17.47 -5.48
C GLY A 82 -4.33 -17.94 -6.82
N ILE A 83 -5.09 -17.76 -7.92
CA ILE A 83 -4.65 -18.09 -9.28
C ILE A 83 -3.42 -17.25 -9.67
N SER A 84 -3.43 -15.96 -9.40
CA SER A 84 -2.32 -15.06 -9.67
C SER A 84 -1.02 -15.56 -9.01
N GLU A 85 -1.06 -15.91 -7.73
CA GLU A 85 0.11 -16.38 -7.01
C GLU A 85 0.59 -17.76 -7.50
N PHE A 86 -0.32 -18.69 -7.83
CA PHE A 86 0.06 -19.95 -8.46
C PHE A 86 0.71 -19.74 -9.83
N LEU A 87 0.19 -18.85 -10.67
CA LEU A 87 0.79 -18.50 -11.95
C LEU A 87 2.20 -17.93 -11.78
N PHE A 88 2.40 -17.07 -10.78
CA PHE A 88 3.74 -16.56 -10.49
C PHE A 88 4.67 -17.70 -10.05
N GLY A 89 4.19 -18.57 -9.17
CA GLY A 89 4.96 -19.72 -8.65
C GLY A 89 5.40 -20.71 -9.74
N ILE A 90 4.56 -20.98 -10.75
CA ILE A 90 4.92 -21.86 -11.87
C ILE A 90 5.58 -21.10 -13.03
N GLY A 91 5.57 -19.78 -13.02
CA GLY A 91 6.06 -18.93 -14.09
C GLY A 91 7.54 -19.16 -14.39
N LYS A 92 7.83 -19.52 -15.64
CA LYS A 92 9.19 -19.68 -16.19
C LYS A 92 9.50 -18.70 -17.31
N THR A 93 8.53 -17.86 -17.66
CA THR A 93 8.67 -16.84 -18.70
C THR A 93 8.14 -15.50 -18.18
N ILE A 94 8.63 -14.42 -18.76
CA ILE A 94 8.26 -13.05 -18.38
C ILE A 94 6.76 -12.82 -18.58
N GLU A 95 6.18 -13.36 -19.66
CA GLU A 95 4.77 -13.20 -20.00
C GLU A 95 3.85 -13.77 -18.91
N ILE A 96 4.19 -14.97 -18.37
CA ILE A 96 3.43 -15.59 -17.28
C ILE A 96 3.52 -14.73 -16.01
N LEU A 97 4.69 -14.18 -15.73
CA LEU A 97 4.87 -13.29 -14.56
C LEU A 97 4.05 -12.00 -14.72
N PHE A 98 4.04 -11.38 -15.92
CA PHE A 98 3.19 -10.22 -16.20
C PHE A 98 1.71 -10.55 -16.08
N LEU A 99 1.27 -11.67 -16.63
CA LEU A 99 -0.12 -12.12 -16.50
C LEU A 99 -0.51 -12.28 -15.03
N SER A 100 0.36 -12.87 -14.22
CA SER A 100 0.16 -12.95 -12.76
C SER A 100 0.00 -11.56 -12.15
N ARG A 101 0.88 -10.61 -12.46
CA ARG A 101 0.78 -9.23 -11.90
C ARG A 101 -0.50 -8.52 -12.32
N ILE A 102 -0.95 -8.69 -13.56
CA ILE A 102 -2.23 -8.17 -14.05
C ILE A 102 -3.39 -8.79 -13.25
N LEU A 103 -3.43 -10.11 -13.11
CA LEU A 103 -4.45 -10.79 -12.30
C LEU A 103 -4.40 -10.36 -10.83
N GLY A 104 -3.21 -10.18 -10.26
CA GLY A 104 -3.05 -9.63 -8.91
C GLY A 104 -3.65 -8.23 -8.76
N GLY A 105 -3.46 -7.37 -9.75
CA GLY A 105 -4.08 -6.04 -9.82
C GLY A 105 -5.61 -6.09 -9.88
N VAL A 106 -6.18 -7.00 -10.69
CA VAL A 106 -7.64 -7.27 -10.73
C VAL A 106 -8.14 -7.73 -9.35
N SER A 107 -7.43 -8.67 -8.72
CA SER A 107 -7.77 -9.17 -7.39
C SER A 107 -7.82 -8.06 -6.35
N ALA A 108 -6.77 -7.23 -6.28
CA ALA A 108 -6.71 -6.12 -5.35
C ALA A 108 -7.83 -5.09 -5.58
N ALA A 109 -8.17 -4.83 -6.86
CA ALA A 109 -9.28 -3.97 -7.24
C ALA A 109 -10.64 -4.51 -6.79
N PHE A 110 -10.82 -5.83 -6.69
CA PHE A 110 -12.06 -6.46 -6.24
C PHE A 110 -12.15 -6.54 -4.71
N ILE A 111 -11.07 -6.96 -4.04
CA ILE A 111 -11.07 -7.20 -2.60
C ILE A 111 -11.27 -5.90 -1.82
N MET A 112 -10.53 -4.84 -2.14
CA MET A 112 -10.53 -3.62 -1.34
C MET A 112 -11.89 -2.90 -1.31
N PRO A 113 -12.52 -2.56 -2.46
CA PRO A 113 -13.84 -1.95 -2.45
C PRO A 113 -14.91 -2.88 -1.88
N GLY A 114 -14.84 -4.20 -2.20
CA GLY A 114 -15.78 -5.20 -1.70
C GLY A 114 -15.80 -5.26 -0.18
N VAL A 115 -14.63 -5.36 0.46
CA VAL A 115 -14.52 -5.41 1.92
C VAL A 115 -14.92 -4.08 2.55
N THR A 116 -14.52 -2.96 1.98
CA THR A 116 -14.88 -1.63 2.50
C THR A 116 -16.39 -1.41 2.46
N ALA A 117 -17.05 -1.74 1.34
CA ALA A 117 -18.49 -1.66 1.21
C ALA A 117 -19.22 -2.63 2.16
N PHE A 118 -18.72 -3.87 2.29
CA PHE A 118 -19.31 -4.84 3.21
C PHE A 118 -19.23 -4.36 4.66
N ILE A 119 -18.08 -3.82 5.09
CA ILE A 119 -17.93 -3.23 6.43
C ILE A 119 -18.90 -2.06 6.61
N ALA A 120 -19.10 -1.22 5.61
CA ALA A 120 -20.02 -0.11 5.66
C ALA A 120 -21.49 -0.60 5.87
N ASP A 121 -21.86 -1.69 5.20
CA ASP A 121 -23.22 -2.24 5.31
C ASP A 121 -23.52 -2.91 6.65
N ILE A 122 -22.51 -3.52 7.31
CA ILE A 122 -22.69 -4.21 8.60
C ILE A 122 -22.39 -3.34 9.84
N THR A 123 -21.99 -2.08 9.64
CA THR A 123 -21.61 -1.17 10.73
C THR A 123 -22.40 0.13 10.69
N THR A 124 -22.79 0.63 11.87
CA THR A 124 -23.36 1.97 12.02
C THR A 124 -22.29 3.05 11.84
N THR A 125 -22.69 4.27 11.53
CA THR A 125 -21.80 5.43 11.36
C THR A 125 -20.87 5.65 12.56
N THR A 126 -21.32 5.34 13.78
CA THR A 126 -20.52 5.45 15.02
C THR A 126 -19.45 4.37 15.19
N ILE A 127 -19.70 3.14 14.68
CA ILE A 127 -18.79 2.00 14.83
C ILE A 127 -17.88 1.85 13.62
N ARG A 128 -18.30 2.35 12.45
CA ARG A 128 -17.59 2.24 11.17
C ARG A 128 -16.12 2.71 11.24
N PRO A 129 -15.78 3.86 11.87
CA PRO A 129 -14.38 4.29 11.97
C PRO A 129 -13.49 3.27 12.68
N LYS A 130 -14.02 2.62 13.72
CA LYS A 130 -13.31 1.56 14.46
C LYS A 130 -13.10 0.31 13.60
N ALA A 131 -14.11 -0.09 12.81
CA ALA A 131 -14.01 -1.23 11.91
C ALA A 131 -12.99 -0.98 10.77
N ILE A 132 -12.96 0.24 10.22
CA ILE A 132 -11.94 0.67 9.24
C ILE A 132 -10.54 0.67 9.89
N GLY A 133 -10.42 1.07 11.16
CA GLY A 133 -9.16 0.94 11.91
C GLY A 133 -8.69 -0.51 12.00
N TYR A 134 -9.57 -1.46 12.29
CA TYR A 134 -9.24 -2.89 12.28
C TYR A 134 -8.86 -3.39 10.88
N MET A 135 -9.52 -2.89 9.83
CA MET A 135 -9.16 -3.18 8.44
C MET A 135 -7.72 -2.75 8.15
N SER A 136 -7.36 -1.54 8.50
CA SER A 136 -5.98 -1.04 8.34
C SER A 136 -4.97 -1.87 9.14
N ALA A 137 -5.31 -2.25 10.37
CA ALA A 137 -4.47 -3.10 11.19
C ALA A 137 -4.25 -4.49 10.57
N ALA A 138 -5.29 -5.13 10.00
CA ALA A 138 -5.19 -6.42 9.33
C ALA A 138 -4.26 -6.34 8.10
N ILE A 139 -4.39 -5.29 7.28
CA ILE A 139 -3.54 -5.01 6.13
C ILE A 139 -2.07 -4.86 6.56
N THR A 140 -1.82 -3.97 7.51
CA THR A 140 -0.46 -3.69 8.00
C THR A 140 0.18 -4.94 8.62
N THR A 141 -0.57 -5.69 9.42
CA THR A 141 -0.06 -6.91 10.05
C THR A 141 0.29 -7.97 8.99
N GLY A 142 -0.52 -8.11 7.93
CA GLY A 142 -0.21 -8.98 6.80
C GLY A 142 1.11 -8.59 6.12
N PHE A 143 1.29 -7.31 5.82
CA PHE A 143 2.53 -6.80 5.23
C PHE A 143 3.76 -6.94 6.13
N ILE A 144 3.59 -6.88 7.45
CA ILE A 144 4.70 -7.06 8.41
C ILE A 144 5.11 -8.53 8.49
N ILE A 145 4.13 -9.43 8.66
CA ILE A 145 4.40 -10.85 8.90
C ILE A 145 4.77 -11.58 7.61
N GLY A 146 4.17 -11.17 6.48
CA GLY A 146 4.34 -11.80 5.18
C GLY A 146 5.79 -12.00 4.77
N PRO A 147 6.62 -10.96 4.68
CA PRO A 147 8.02 -11.09 4.27
C PRO A 147 8.81 -12.01 5.19
N GLY A 148 8.57 -11.95 6.51
CA GLY A 148 9.21 -12.85 7.48
C GLY A 148 8.96 -14.31 7.14
N ILE A 149 7.70 -14.70 7.01
CA ILE A 149 7.32 -16.08 6.64
C ILE A 149 7.86 -16.43 5.25
N GLY A 150 7.76 -15.49 4.29
CA GLY A 150 8.21 -15.69 2.91
C GLY A 150 9.69 -16.02 2.80
N GLY A 151 10.55 -15.30 3.53
CA GLY A 151 11.97 -15.56 3.56
C GLY A 151 12.32 -16.92 4.13
N PHE A 152 11.65 -17.36 5.20
CA PHE A 152 11.84 -18.71 5.76
C PHE A 152 11.34 -19.81 4.81
N LEU A 153 10.20 -19.64 4.16
CA LEU A 153 9.70 -20.61 3.19
C LEU A 153 10.62 -20.71 1.97
N ALA A 154 11.23 -19.61 1.57
CA ALA A 154 12.16 -19.56 0.44
C ALA A 154 13.46 -20.35 0.70
N GLU A 155 13.90 -20.50 1.95
CA GLU A 155 15.04 -21.38 2.29
C GLU A 155 14.74 -22.85 2.00
N ILE A 156 13.47 -23.26 2.06
CA ILE A 156 13.06 -24.64 1.73
C ILE A 156 12.94 -24.78 0.20
N ASN A 157 12.24 -23.87 -0.44
CA ASN A 157 12.11 -23.79 -1.89
C ASN A 157 11.69 -22.36 -2.30
N THR A 158 12.38 -21.80 -3.29
CA THR A 158 12.15 -20.43 -3.77
C THR A 158 10.72 -20.17 -4.31
N ARG A 159 10.01 -21.20 -4.75
CA ARG A 159 8.63 -21.13 -5.26
C ARG A 159 7.58 -21.34 -4.17
N LEU A 160 7.96 -21.86 -2.99
CA LEU A 160 7.05 -22.21 -1.91
C LEU A 160 6.25 -21.01 -1.37
N PRO A 161 6.81 -19.80 -1.21
CA PRO A 161 6.03 -18.63 -0.81
C PRO A 161 4.84 -18.36 -1.71
N PHE A 162 5.00 -18.48 -3.04
CA PHE A 162 3.94 -18.25 -4.03
C PHE A 162 2.84 -19.31 -3.93
N TYR A 163 3.23 -20.58 -3.82
CA TYR A 163 2.25 -21.66 -3.66
C TYR A 163 1.48 -21.52 -2.34
N SER A 164 2.18 -21.14 -1.26
CA SER A 164 1.54 -20.90 0.03
C SER A 164 0.55 -19.74 -0.02
N ALA A 165 0.92 -18.63 -0.66
CA ALA A 165 0.03 -17.49 -0.89
C ALA A 165 -1.19 -17.90 -1.73
N GLY A 166 -0.96 -18.68 -2.79
CA GLY A 166 -2.02 -19.20 -3.66
C GLY A 166 -3.02 -20.08 -2.90
N VAL A 167 -2.52 -21.03 -2.09
CA VAL A 167 -3.37 -21.89 -1.24
C VAL A 167 -4.15 -21.06 -0.24
N LEU A 168 -3.51 -20.12 0.45
CA LEU A 168 -4.19 -19.23 1.41
C LEU A 168 -5.29 -18.42 0.75
N GLY A 169 -5.07 -17.90 -0.46
CA GLY A 169 -6.08 -17.17 -1.23
C GLY A 169 -7.30 -18.04 -1.56
N ILE A 170 -7.08 -19.26 -2.04
CA ILE A 170 -8.16 -20.22 -2.33
C ILE A 170 -8.91 -20.62 -1.06
N VAL A 171 -8.21 -20.91 0.03
CA VAL A 171 -8.82 -21.24 1.33
C VAL A 171 -9.66 -20.06 1.85
N ALA A 172 -9.16 -18.84 1.74
CA ALA A 172 -9.89 -17.64 2.11
C ALA A 172 -11.16 -17.45 1.24
N ALA A 173 -11.07 -17.72 -0.07
CA ALA A 173 -12.22 -17.68 -0.96
C ALA A 173 -13.28 -18.73 -0.58
N MET A 174 -12.86 -19.97 -0.36
CA MET A 174 -13.76 -21.06 0.02
C MET A 174 -14.43 -20.81 1.39
N SER A 175 -13.64 -20.34 2.37
CA SER A 175 -14.18 -19.96 3.68
C SER A 175 -15.19 -18.81 3.57
N SER A 176 -14.94 -17.86 2.68
CA SER A 176 -15.85 -16.75 2.42
C SER A 176 -17.16 -17.21 1.76
N ILE A 177 -17.12 -18.19 0.86
CA ILE A 177 -18.33 -18.79 0.29
C ILE A 177 -19.19 -19.40 1.39
N MET A 178 -18.59 -20.14 2.32
CA MET A 178 -19.29 -20.88 3.36
C MET A 178 -19.79 -19.98 4.51
N LEU A 179 -18.99 -19.03 4.92
CA LEU A 179 -19.18 -18.29 6.18
C LEU A 179 -19.74 -16.88 5.99
N LEU A 180 -19.44 -16.20 4.88
CA LEU A 180 -20.02 -14.88 4.60
C LEU A 180 -21.44 -15.03 4.09
N LYS A 181 -22.32 -14.23 4.63
CA LYS A 181 -23.68 -14.02 4.10
C LYS A 181 -23.73 -12.62 3.51
N GLU A 182 -24.32 -12.49 2.32
CA GLU A 182 -24.53 -11.18 1.69
C GLU A 182 -25.27 -10.27 2.72
N PRO A 183 -24.80 -9.05 2.96
CA PRO A 183 -25.50 -8.13 3.86
C PRO A 183 -26.84 -7.72 3.25
N GLU A 184 -27.88 -7.63 4.09
CA GLU A 184 -29.11 -6.98 3.67
C GLU A 184 -28.79 -5.51 3.37
N ARG A 185 -29.13 -5.06 2.17
CA ARG A 185 -28.97 -3.64 1.81
C ARG A 185 -29.90 -2.86 2.74
N GLN A 186 -29.33 -2.08 3.63
CA GLN A 186 -30.12 -1.03 4.30
C GLN A 186 -30.60 -0.11 3.18
N ASN A 187 -31.91 0.03 3.05
CA ASN A 187 -32.51 0.93 2.08
C ASN A 187 -31.91 2.32 2.30
N GLN A 188 -31.05 2.73 1.38
CA GLN A 188 -30.43 4.08 1.39
C GLN A 188 -31.46 5.15 1.01
N GLU A 189 -32.72 4.78 0.79
CA GLU A 189 -33.79 5.72 0.45
C GLU A 189 -34.06 6.75 1.56
N GLU A 190 -33.84 6.39 2.83
CA GLU A 190 -34.03 7.35 3.94
C GLU A 190 -32.86 8.32 4.16
N ILE A 191 -31.67 8.07 3.57
CA ILE A 191 -30.51 8.96 3.72
C ILE A 191 -30.39 9.94 2.53
N ASN A 192 -31.02 9.62 1.40
CA ASN A 192 -30.95 10.47 0.20
C ASN A 192 -31.90 11.69 0.23
N GLU A 193 -32.82 11.79 1.17
CA GLU A 193 -33.70 12.97 1.28
C GLU A 193 -33.03 14.18 1.95
N GLU A 194 -31.91 14.00 2.68
CA GLU A 194 -31.22 15.12 3.35
C GLU A 194 -29.94 15.61 2.63
N VAL A 195 -29.53 15.01 1.51
CA VAL A 195 -28.31 15.41 0.77
C VAL A 195 -28.65 15.79 -0.67
N HIS A 196 -29.71 16.57 -0.87
CA HIS A 196 -29.89 17.42 -2.04
C HIS A 196 -29.39 18.84 -1.73
N GLU A 197 -28.12 18.96 -1.35
CA GLU A 197 -27.42 20.24 -1.49
C GLU A 197 -26.36 20.09 -2.57
N GLU A 198 -26.57 20.88 -3.61
CA GLU A 198 -25.67 21.31 -4.69
C GLU A 198 -24.47 20.36 -4.96
N SER A 199 -24.56 19.61 -6.05
CA SER A 199 -23.39 18.99 -6.68
C SER A 199 -22.33 20.08 -6.85
N PRO A 200 -21.23 20.03 -6.06
CA PRO A 200 -20.19 21.03 -6.20
C PRO A 200 -19.65 20.86 -7.63
N LYS A 201 -19.50 21.96 -8.36
CA LYS A 201 -18.96 22.01 -9.73
C LYS A 201 -17.83 20.99 -9.89
N THR A 202 -18.11 19.89 -10.58
CA THR A 202 -17.18 18.83 -10.91
C THR A 202 -16.15 19.36 -11.91
N GLY A 203 -15.01 19.81 -11.41
CA GLY A 203 -13.92 20.24 -12.28
C GLY A 203 -12.57 19.86 -11.70
N LEU A 204 -11.71 19.23 -12.51
CA LEU A 204 -10.30 18.99 -12.23
C LEU A 204 -9.54 20.26 -11.79
N SER A 205 -10.10 21.46 -12.10
CA SER A 205 -9.58 22.75 -11.62
C SER A 205 -9.48 22.87 -10.09
N ARG A 206 -10.25 22.07 -9.32
CA ARG A 206 -10.17 22.06 -7.85
C ARG A 206 -8.86 21.47 -7.31
N ILE A 207 -8.16 20.66 -8.10
CA ILE A 207 -6.83 20.12 -7.73
C ILE A 207 -5.86 21.28 -7.49
N PHE A 208 -5.97 22.36 -8.29
CA PHE A 208 -5.09 23.53 -8.23
C PHE A 208 -5.47 24.56 -7.15
N VAL A 209 -6.48 24.26 -6.32
CA VAL A 209 -6.79 25.13 -5.19
C VAL A 209 -5.61 25.09 -4.22
N PRO A 210 -5.03 26.24 -3.84
CA PRO A 210 -3.83 26.31 -2.99
C PRO A 210 -3.96 25.53 -1.68
N LYS A 211 -5.18 25.36 -1.17
CA LYS A 211 -5.53 24.63 0.04
C LYS A 211 -5.13 23.15 -0.04
N TYR A 212 -5.27 22.51 -1.21
CA TYR A 212 -5.05 21.07 -1.40
C TYR A 212 -3.80 20.74 -2.22
N PHE A 213 -3.42 21.66 -3.14
CA PHE A 213 -2.42 21.39 -4.17
C PHE A 213 -1.09 20.88 -3.59
N ILE A 214 -0.55 21.60 -2.60
CA ILE A 214 0.75 21.22 -1.98
C ILE A 214 0.64 19.82 -1.33
N ALA A 215 -0.47 19.54 -0.63
CA ALA A 215 -0.66 18.24 0.01
C ALA A 215 -0.73 17.10 -1.01
N PHE A 216 -1.44 17.29 -2.14
CA PHE A 216 -1.50 16.28 -3.21
C PHE A 216 -0.14 16.08 -3.89
N VAL A 217 0.61 17.15 -4.15
CA VAL A 217 1.97 17.04 -4.69
C VAL A 217 2.89 16.29 -3.71
N ILE A 218 2.78 16.55 -2.42
CA ILE A 218 3.57 15.82 -1.40
C ILE A 218 3.19 14.35 -1.36
N ILE A 219 1.89 13.99 -1.49
CA ILE A 219 1.46 12.59 -1.59
C ILE A 219 2.10 11.91 -2.81
N PHE A 220 2.07 12.58 -3.97
CA PHE A 220 2.72 12.06 -5.18
C PHE A 220 4.22 11.85 -4.94
N VAL A 221 4.93 12.90 -4.49
CA VAL A 221 6.38 12.86 -4.22
C VAL A 221 6.73 11.73 -3.26
N PHE A 222 5.98 11.61 -2.18
CA PHE A 222 6.18 10.56 -1.19
C PHE A 222 5.93 9.17 -1.79
N SER A 223 4.76 8.97 -2.42
CA SER A 223 4.39 7.67 -2.99
C SER A 223 5.34 7.26 -4.10
N PHE A 224 5.79 8.21 -4.92
CA PHE A 224 6.81 7.97 -5.95
C PHE A 224 8.15 7.56 -5.33
N GLY A 225 8.66 8.34 -4.36
CA GLY A 225 9.93 8.04 -3.70
C GLY A 225 9.92 6.72 -2.95
N LEU A 226 8.83 6.45 -2.20
CA LEU A 226 8.64 5.18 -1.49
C LEU A 226 8.54 4.01 -2.46
N ALA A 227 7.72 4.11 -3.52
CA ALA A 227 7.55 3.03 -4.49
C ALA A 227 8.81 2.77 -5.31
N ALA A 228 9.59 3.80 -5.67
CA ALA A 228 10.90 3.66 -6.30
C ALA A 228 11.90 2.94 -5.37
N PHE A 229 11.86 3.25 -4.06
CA PHE A 229 12.66 2.58 -3.05
C PHE A 229 12.23 1.12 -2.86
N GLU A 230 10.97 0.87 -2.52
CA GLU A 230 10.47 -0.46 -2.12
C GLU A 230 10.52 -1.48 -3.26
N SER A 231 10.19 -1.07 -4.49
CA SER A 231 10.12 -2.00 -5.62
C SER A 231 11.47 -2.64 -5.98
N ILE A 232 12.56 -1.94 -5.71
CA ILE A 232 13.93 -2.35 -6.04
C ILE A 232 14.72 -2.76 -4.79
N PHE A 233 14.15 -2.55 -3.59
CA PHE A 233 14.87 -2.77 -2.33
C PHE A 233 15.44 -4.18 -2.19
N SER A 234 14.65 -5.21 -2.50
CA SER A 234 15.10 -6.60 -2.40
C SER A 234 16.27 -6.89 -3.35
N LEU A 235 16.20 -6.36 -4.60
CA LEU A 235 17.29 -6.50 -5.57
C LEU A 235 18.55 -5.76 -5.15
N PHE A 236 18.36 -4.54 -4.64
CA PHE A 236 19.47 -3.73 -4.15
C PHE A 236 20.21 -4.43 -3.01
N ALA A 237 19.46 -5.01 -2.07
CA ALA A 237 20.01 -5.74 -0.93
C ALA A 237 20.78 -7.00 -1.39
N ASP A 238 20.22 -7.75 -2.34
CA ASP A 238 20.86 -8.93 -2.93
C ASP A 238 22.13 -8.53 -3.71
N HIS A 239 22.01 -7.66 -4.74
CA HIS A 239 23.11 -7.35 -5.64
C HIS A 239 24.25 -6.54 -5.02
N LYS A 240 23.93 -5.64 -4.08
CA LYS A 240 24.94 -4.78 -3.45
C LYS A 240 25.62 -5.42 -2.25
N PHE A 241 24.86 -6.18 -1.45
CA PHE A 241 25.33 -6.71 -0.17
C PHE A 241 25.38 -8.25 -0.14
N GLY A 242 24.86 -8.94 -1.15
CA GLY A 242 24.79 -10.40 -1.18
C GLY A 242 23.81 -10.97 -0.16
N PHE A 243 22.73 -10.26 0.17
CA PHE A 243 21.76 -10.66 1.17
C PHE A 243 20.88 -11.78 0.65
N THR A 244 20.68 -12.79 1.49
CA THR A 244 19.75 -13.89 1.22
C THR A 244 18.30 -13.44 1.34
N SER A 245 17.37 -14.22 0.82
CA SER A 245 15.92 -13.98 1.00
C SER A 245 15.52 -13.85 2.47
N LYS A 246 16.20 -14.56 3.36
CA LYS A 246 16.00 -14.47 4.82
C LYS A 246 16.50 -13.14 5.38
N ASP A 247 17.68 -12.67 4.97
CA ASP A 247 18.21 -11.37 5.40
C ASP A 247 17.28 -10.24 4.97
N ILE A 248 16.82 -10.29 3.71
CA ILE A 248 15.86 -9.33 3.15
C ILE A 248 14.52 -9.39 3.92
N ALA A 249 14.04 -10.58 4.23
CA ALA A 249 12.84 -10.78 5.04
C ALA A 249 12.98 -10.16 6.44
N LEU A 250 14.12 -10.37 7.10
CA LEU A 250 14.42 -9.77 8.41
C LEU A 250 14.47 -8.23 8.34
N MET A 251 15.07 -7.67 7.27
CA MET A 251 15.14 -6.24 7.07
C MET A 251 13.74 -5.62 6.90
N ILE A 252 12.90 -6.20 6.04
CA ILE A 252 11.56 -5.66 5.76
C ILE A 252 10.66 -5.86 6.98
N THR A 253 10.61 -7.06 7.55
CA THR A 253 9.76 -7.35 8.72
C THR A 253 10.20 -6.54 9.94
N GLY A 254 11.50 -6.48 10.23
CA GLY A 254 12.03 -5.71 11.34
C GLY A 254 11.80 -4.20 11.17
N GLY A 255 12.03 -3.69 9.96
CA GLY A 255 11.76 -2.28 9.62
C GLY A 255 10.28 -1.94 9.80
N ALA A 256 9.38 -2.74 9.22
CA ALA A 256 7.93 -2.53 9.31
C ALA A 256 7.40 -2.66 10.76
N LEU A 257 7.97 -3.57 11.57
CA LEU A 257 7.65 -3.66 13.00
C LEU A 257 8.07 -2.39 13.75
N ILE A 258 9.30 -1.94 13.55
CA ILE A 258 9.83 -0.73 14.21
C ILE A 258 9.06 0.51 13.76
N GLY A 259 8.78 0.64 12.47
CA GLY A 259 7.98 1.72 11.90
C GLY A 259 6.56 1.74 12.46
N GLY A 260 5.87 0.60 12.44
CA GLY A 260 4.51 0.45 12.97
C GLY A 260 4.42 0.73 14.48
N ILE A 261 5.34 0.21 15.29
CA ILE A 261 5.42 0.51 16.72
C ILE A 261 5.67 2.01 16.94
N SER A 262 6.61 2.59 16.18
CA SER A 262 6.91 4.02 16.26
C SER A 262 5.70 4.87 15.87
N GLN A 263 4.95 4.46 14.84
CA GLN A 263 3.71 5.14 14.45
C GLN A 263 2.70 5.14 15.60
N VAL A 264 2.44 4.01 16.22
CA VAL A 264 1.47 3.92 17.33
C VAL A 264 1.91 4.73 18.55
N LEU A 265 3.20 4.70 18.90
CA LEU A 265 3.72 5.36 20.11
C LEU A 265 3.96 6.86 19.95
N LEU A 266 4.41 7.27 18.76
CA LEU A 266 4.92 8.63 18.53
C LEU A 266 3.94 9.53 17.80
N PHE A 267 3.05 9.00 16.94
CA PHE A 267 2.23 9.81 16.04
C PHE A 267 1.38 10.85 16.78
N ASP A 268 0.63 10.45 17.81
CA ASP A 268 -0.23 11.35 18.57
C ASP A 268 0.56 12.40 19.35
N ARG A 269 1.73 12.00 19.90
CA ARG A 269 2.61 12.92 20.64
C ARG A 269 3.21 13.96 19.70
N LEU A 270 3.72 13.52 18.55
CA LEU A 270 4.31 14.39 17.53
C LEU A 270 3.25 15.32 16.91
N THR A 271 2.04 14.81 16.65
CA THR A 271 0.94 15.62 16.13
C THR A 271 0.58 16.76 17.08
N LYS A 272 0.56 16.50 18.40
CA LYS A 272 0.32 17.55 19.40
C LYS A 272 1.47 18.54 19.52
N TRP A 273 2.70 18.11 19.34
CA TRP A 273 3.90 18.92 19.53
C TRP A 273 4.25 19.77 18.29
N ILE A 274 4.32 19.16 17.11
CA ILE A 274 4.78 19.82 15.87
C ILE A 274 3.69 19.92 14.80
N GLY A 275 2.54 19.25 14.99
CA GLY A 275 1.45 19.20 14.04
C GLY A 275 1.74 18.28 12.85
N GLU A 276 0.73 18.02 12.02
CA GLU A 276 0.84 17.10 10.85
C GLU A 276 1.87 17.60 9.83
N ILE A 277 1.86 18.89 9.50
CA ILE A 277 2.82 19.47 8.54
C ILE A 277 4.25 19.33 9.08
N GLY A 278 4.45 19.50 10.41
CA GLY A 278 5.74 19.29 11.06
C GLY A 278 6.20 17.84 10.92
N ILE A 279 5.32 16.87 11.19
CA ILE A 279 5.64 15.44 11.01
C ILE A 279 6.07 15.17 9.57
N VAL A 280 5.29 15.62 8.58
CA VAL A 280 5.62 15.43 7.16
C VAL A 280 6.99 16.02 6.82
N ARG A 281 7.26 17.23 7.27
CA ARG A 281 8.54 17.94 7.03
C ARG A 281 9.73 17.18 7.60
N TYR A 282 9.65 16.80 8.88
CA TYR A 282 10.76 16.09 9.54
C TYR A 282 10.91 14.67 9.03
N SER A 283 9.81 13.98 8.69
CA SER A 283 9.88 12.65 8.06
C SER A 283 10.52 12.71 6.68
N LEU A 284 10.21 13.72 5.85
CA LEU A 284 10.81 13.87 4.53
C LEU A 284 12.32 14.08 4.59
N ILE A 285 12.80 15.03 5.42
CA ILE A 285 14.24 15.25 5.51
C ILE A 285 14.96 14.04 6.12
N PHE A 286 14.36 13.42 7.13
CA PHE A 286 14.90 12.23 7.77
C PHE A 286 15.01 11.06 6.77
N SER A 287 13.92 10.78 6.01
CA SER A 287 13.94 9.76 4.97
C SER A 287 14.91 10.10 3.83
N THR A 288 15.04 11.38 3.45
CA THR A 288 16.02 11.83 2.46
C THR A 288 17.45 11.48 2.87
N ILE A 289 17.82 11.81 4.11
CA ILE A 289 19.17 11.56 4.65
C ILE A 289 19.43 10.04 4.69
N LEU A 290 18.49 9.26 5.22
CA LEU A 290 18.67 7.82 5.38
C LEU A 290 18.66 7.07 4.05
N THR A 291 17.82 7.48 3.09
CA THR A 291 17.83 6.90 1.74
C THR A 291 19.16 7.14 1.03
N PHE A 292 19.72 8.34 1.17
CA PHE A 292 21.08 8.62 0.68
C PHE A 292 22.12 7.78 1.42
N LEU A 293 22.02 7.69 2.75
CA LEU A 293 22.97 6.92 3.57
C LEU A 293 23.04 5.46 3.15
N MET A 294 21.93 4.83 2.73
CA MET A 294 21.93 3.46 2.19
C MET A 294 22.83 3.27 0.96
N THR A 295 23.13 4.34 0.21
CA THR A 295 24.00 4.24 -0.96
C THR A 295 25.50 4.21 -0.59
N VAL A 296 25.87 4.75 0.56
CA VAL A 296 27.27 4.89 1.00
C VAL A 296 27.64 3.94 2.15
N VAL A 297 26.66 3.48 2.90
CA VAL A 297 26.87 2.54 4.01
C VAL A 297 27.30 1.17 3.47
N SER A 298 28.23 0.52 4.17
CA SER A 298 28.66 -0.85 3.95
C SER A 298 28.63 -1.64 5.25
N GLY A 299 28.45 -2.96 5.12
CA GLY A 299 28.40 -3.88 6.26
C GLY A 299 26.98 -4.21 6.71
N TYR A 300 26.81 -5.51 7.05
CA TYR A 300 25.51 -6.13 7.34
C TYR A 300 24.70 -5.40 8.41
N TRP A 301 25.28 -5.16 9.57
CA TRP A 301 24.56 -4.55 10.70
C TRP A 301 24.21 -3.10 10.49
N LEU A 302 25.07 -2.36 9.77
CA LEU A 302 24.85 -0.95 9.55
C LEU A 302 23.74 -0.69 8.54
N ILE A 303 23.67 -1.48 7.46
CA ILE A 303 22.56 -1.39 6.50
C ILE A 303 21.24 -1.85 7.12
N MET A 304 21.27 -2.89 7.95
CA MET A 304 20.12 -3.37 8.71
C MET A 304 19.56 -2.25 9.61
N ALA A 305 20.42 -1.63 10.42
CA ALA A 305 20.04 -0.54 11.30
C ALA A 305 19.52 0.69 10.53
N THR A 306 20.19 1.06 9.42
CA THR A 306 19.75 2.18 8.57
C THR A 306 18.36 1.93 8.00
N THR A 307 18.09 0.69 7.53
CA THR A 307 16.78 0.30 7.02
C THR A 307 15.71 0.37 8.10
N PHE A 308 15.96 -0.18 9.29
CA PHE A 308 15.01 -0.16 10.41
C PHE A 308 14.61 1.27 10.80
N VAL A 309 15.59 2.15 10.84
CA VAL A 309 15.37 3.55 11.19
C VAL A 309 14.66 4.31 10.07
N LEU A 310 14.92 3.97 8.80
CA LEU A 310 14.27 4.57 7.63
C LEU A 310 12.75 4.32 7.61
N PHE A 311 12.31 3.12 7.99
CA PHE A 311 10.88 2.78 8.05
C PHE A 311 10.11 3.68 9.03
N ILE A 312 10.73 4.16 10.11
CA ILE A 312 10.09 5.12 11.03
C ILE A 312 9.66 6.39 10.29
N GLY A 313 10.51 6.92 9.41
CA GLY A 313 10.20 8.11 8.61
C GLY A 313 9.06 7.86 7.64
N PHE A 314 9.06 6.74 6.94
CA PHE A 314 8.02 6.40 5.97
C PHE A 314 6.66 6.14 6.63
N ASP A 315 6.63 5.40 7.74
CA ASP A 315 5.38 5.03 8.40
C ASP A 315 4.70 6.18 9.14
N LEU A 316 5.45 7.19 9.59
CA LEU A 316 4.87 8.40 10.18
C LEU A 316 4.28 9.36 9.15
N MET A 317 4.76 9.35 7.91
CA MET A 317 4.39 10.35 6.91
C MET A 317 3.00 10.13 6.35
N ARG A 318 2.65 8.90 5.96
CA ARG A 318 1.33 8.58 5.37
C ARG A 318 0.16 9.01 6.26
N PRO A 319 0.08 8.64 7.54
CA PRO A 319 -1.00 9.07 8.41
C PRO A 319 -1.01 10.58 8.65
N ALA A 320 0.15 11.24 8.65
CA ALA A 320 0.22 12.69 8.84
C ALA A 320 -0.43 13.46 7.69
N VAL A 321 -0.12 13.09 6.43
CA VAL A 321 -0.73 13.74 5.28
C VAL A 321 -2.23 13.44 5.20
N THR A 322 -2.63 12.18 5.45
CA THR A 322 -4.05 11.77 5.43
C THR A 322 -4.84 12.49 6.53
N SER A 323 -4.30 12.59 7.74
CA SER A 323 -4.91 13.34 8.86
C SER A 323 -5.08 14.82 8.51
N TYR A 324 -4.03 15.46 7.97
CA TYR A 324 -4.09 16.84 7.52
C TYR A 324 -5.18 17.05 6.46
N LEU A 325 -5.19 16.23 5.41
CA LEU A 325 -6.18 16.32 4.34
C LEU A 325 -7.60 16.14 4.85
N SER A 326 -7.84 15.16 5.72
CA SER A 326 -9.16 14.93 6.32
C SER A 326 -9.62 16.14 7.14
N LYS A 327 -8.73 16.81 7.88
CA LYS A 327 -9.07 18.01 8.64
C LYS A 327 -9.47 19.20 7.77
N ILE A 328 -8.78 19.40 6.63
CA ILE A 328 -9.06 20.53 5.75
C ILE A 328 -10.18 20.26 4.75
N ALA A 329 -10.57 18.98 4.56
CA ALA A 329 -11.58 18.58 3.58
C ALA A 329 -12.99 19.09 3.92
N GLY A 330 -13.34 19.18 5.22
CA GLY A 330 -14.72 19.54 5.61
C GLY A 330 -15.73 18.62 4.95
N ASN A 331 -16.65 19.17 4.15
CA ASN A 331 -17.67 18.42 3.41
C ASN A 331 -17.13 17.76 2.11
N GLU A 332 -15.86 17.99 1.72
CA GLU A 332 -15.26 17.49 0.49
C GLU A 332 -14.46 16.19 0.69
N GLN A 333 -14.75 15.38 1.73
CA GLN A 333 -14.00 14.17 2.10
C GLN A 333 -13.87 13.18 0.92
N GLY A 334 -14.94 12.99 0.13
CA GLY A 334 -14.92 12.10 -1.02
C GLY A 334 -13.96 12.56 -2.12
N PHE A 335 -13.97 13.86 -2.45
CA PHE A 335 -13.05 14.45 -3.43
C PHE A 335 -11.60 14.31 -2.97
N VAL A 336 -11.33 14.71 -1.73
CA VAL A 336 -9.97 14.68 -1.16
C VAL A 336 -9.45 13.25 -1.05
N GLY A 337 -10.27 12.29 -0.62
CA GLY A 337 -9.93 10.87 -0.57
C GLY A 337 -9.65 10.28 -1.95
N GLY A 338 -10.48 10.62 -2.96
CA GLY A 338 -10.27 10.22 -4.35
C GLY A 338 -8.96 10.77 -4.93
N MET A 339 -8.66 12.04 -4.70
CA MET A 339 -7.41 12.65 -5.14
C MET A 339 -6.19 12.06 -4.42
N ASN A 340 -6.28 11.83 -3.12
CA ASN A 340 -5.23 11.13 -2.37
C ASN A 340 -4.91 9.77 -3.01
N SER A 341 -5.93 8.97 -3.32
CA SER A 341 -5.75 7.66 -3.98
C SER A 341 -5.16 7.80 -5.38
N THR A 342 -5.59 8.80 -6.15
CA THR A 342 -5.09 9.06 -7.51
C THR A 342 -3.60 9.41 -7.49
N PHE A 343 -3.19 10.38 -6.67
CA PHE A 343 -1.79 10.80 -6.59
C PHE A 343 -0.89 9.69 -6.03
N THR A 344 -1.38 8.90 -5.07
CA THR A 344 -0.70 7.69 -4.58
C THR A 344 -0.50 6.68 -5.70
N SER A 345 -1.55 6.39 -6.49
CA SER A 345 -1.47 5.43 -7.60
C SER A 345 -0.50 5.88 -8.69
N ILE A 346 -0.50 7.16 -9.04
CA ILE A 346 0.45 7.72 -10.01
C ILE A 346 1.89 7.51 -9.51
N GLY A 347 2.17 7.80 -8.23
CA GLY A 347 3.46 7.54 -7.62
C GLY A 347 3.86 6.07 -7.67
N ASN A 348 2.94 5.17 -7.34
CA ASN A 348 3.15 3.72 -7.35
C ASN A 348 3.32 3.12 -8.75
N ILE A 349 2.91 3.82 -9.80
CA ILE A 349 3.14 3.42 -11.20
C ILE A 349 4.52 3.91 -11.68
N PHE A 350 4.78 5.20 -11.55
CA PHE A 350 5.99 5.79 -12.12
C PHE A 350 7.24 5.52 -11.29
N GLY A 351 7.12 5.40 -9.96
CA GLY A 351 8.25 5.08 -9.07
C GLY A 351 8.98 3.81 -9.48
N PRO A 352 8.30 2.65 -9.55
CA PRO A 352 8.91 1.39 -9.96
C PRO A 352 9.44 1.38 -11.39
N ILE A 353 8.73 2.00 -12.34
CA ILE A 353 9.18 2.08 -13.74
C ILE A 353 10.55 2.79 -13.84
N ILE A 354 10.63 3.97 -13.25
CA ILE A 354 11.85 4.77 -13.32
C ILE A 354 12.93 4.18 -12.41
N GLY A 355 12.56 3.72 -11.21
CA GLY A 355 13.47 3.05 -10.29
C GLY A 355 14.11 1.81 -10.91
N GLY A 356 13.31 0.95 -11.54
CA GLY A 356 13.81 -0.25 -12.21
C GLY A 356 14.74 0.05 -13.37
N ALA A 357 14.39 1.00 -14.22
CA ALA A 357 15.24 1.41 -15.35
C ALA A 357 16.58 2.00 -14.89
N LEU A 358 16.57 2.80 -13.81
CA LEU A 358 17.78 3.36 -13.23
C LEU A 358 18.66 2.29 -12.55
N PHE A 359 18.05 1.27 -11.97
CA PHE A 359 18.76 0.18 -11.33
C PHE A 359 19.63 -0.60 -12.32
N ASP A 360 19.13 -0.81 -13.54
CA ASP A 360 19.88 -1.49 -14.61
C ASP A 360 21.12 -0.70 -15.07
N ILE A 361 21.12 0.63 -14.87
CA ILE A 361 22.27 1.50 -15.17
C ILE A 361 23.28 1.46 -14.03
N ASN A 362 22.80 1.62 -12.79
CA ASN A 362 23.61 1.57 -11.57
C ASN A 362 22.75 1.28 -10.36
N LEU A 363 23.19 0.37 -9.49
CA LEU A 363 22.47 -0.08 -8.28
C LEU A 363 22.04 1.09 -7.36
N ASN A 364 22.81 2.16 -7.31
CA ASN A 364 22.53 3.31 -6.43
C ASN A 364 21.60 4.36 -7.06
N TYR A 365 21.42 4.39 -8.38
CA TYR A 365 20.64 5.45 -9.06
C TYR A 365 19.18 5.55 -8.62
N PRO A 366 18.43 4.45 -8.39
CA PRO A 366 17.09 4.53 -7.85
C PRO A 366 17.03 5.26 -6.50
N TYR A 367 18.04 5.04 -5.65
CA TYR A 367 18.15 5.66 -4.32
C TYR A 367 18.55 7.12 -4.40
N TYR A 368 19.42 7.50 -5.34
CA TYR A 368 19.70 8.91 -5.62
C TYR A 368 18.45 9.63 -6.12
N LEU A 369 17.69 9.01 -7.03
CA LEU A 369 16.41 9.56 -7.47
C LEU A 369 15.44 9.73 -6.31
N ALA A 370 15.22 8.68 -5.50
CA ALA A 370 14.35 8.74 -4.33
C ALA A 370 14.80 9.85 -3.36
N THR A 371 16.10 9.97 -3.11
CA THR A 371 16.68 11.04 -2.28
C THR A 371 16.34 12.42 -2.82
N VAL A 372 16.56 12.65 -4.12
CA VAL A 372 16.25 13.95 -4.76
C VAL A 372 14.77 14.27 -4.70
N VAL A 373 13.91 13.29 -5.00
CA VAL A 373 12.46 13.47 -4.99
C VAL A 373 11.95 13.77 -3.57
N LEU A 374 12.43 13.05 -2.56
CA LEU A 374 12.08 13.30 -1.15
C LEU A 374 12.61 14.66 -0.69
N ALA A 375 13.81 15.07 -1.12
CA ALA A 375 14.35 16.40 -0.84
C ALA A 375 13.52 17.52 -1.47
N ILE A 376 13.04 17.34 -2.70
CA ILE A 376 12.08 18.27 -3.33
C ILE A 376 10.81 18.35 -2.49
N GLY A 377 10.28 17.20 -2.04
CA GLY A 377 9.14 17.16 -1.12
C GLY A 377 9.39 17.96 0.17
N PHE A 378 10.56 17.78 0.77
CA PHE A 378 10.95 18.58 1.94
C PHE A 378 10.95 20.08 1.64
N VAL A 379 11.57 20.52 0.55
CA VAL A 379 11.59 21.94 0.15
C VAL A 379 10.16 22.47 -0.07
N LEU A 380 9.28 21.69 -0.71
CA LEU A 380 7.88 22.07 -0.87
C LEU A 380 7.15 22.27 0.47
N THR A 381 7.50 21.48 1.51
CA THR A 381 6.91 21.70 2.85
C THR A 381 7.30 23.02 3.49
N LEU A 382 8.37 23.67 3.08
CA LEU A 382 8.76 24.98 3.60
C LEU A 382 7.77 26.09 3.15
N PHE A 383 7.16 25.90 1.98
CA PHE A 383 6.11 26.78 1.44
C PHE A 383 4.71 26.36 1.91
N TRP A 384 4.57 25.23 2.58
CA TRP A 384 3.29 24.73 3.09
C TRP A 384 2.89 25.46 4.37
N ARG A 385 1.96 26.41 4.24
CA ARG A 385 1.44 27.19 5.37
C ARG A 385 0.15 26.58 5.92
N LYS A 386 -0.03 26.64 7.25
CA LYS A 386 -1.32 26.28 7.87
C LYS A 386 -2.40 27.26 7.36
N PRO A 387 -3.58 26.78 6.97
CA PRO A 387 -4.70 27.66 6.70
C PRO A 387 -5.05 28.47 7.96
N ASN A 388 -5.37 29.76 7.81
CA ASN A 388 -5.71 30.68 8.90
C ASN A 388 -6.96 30.28 9.73
N SER A 389 -7.70 29.24 9.32
CA SER A 389 -8.92 28.77 9.98
C SER A 389 -8.70 27.88 11.22
N TYR A 390 -7.48 27.69 11.68
CA TYR A 390 -7.15 26.90 12.89
C TYR A 390 -6.87 27.74 14.15
N GLN A 391 -7.32 29.01 14.17
CA GLN A 391 -7.20 29.87 15.37
C GLN A 391 -8.57 30.10 16.04
N GLN A 392 -9.47 29.12 16.00
CA GLN A 392 -10.65 29.16 16.91
C GLN A 392 -10.83 27.82 17.60
#